data_086d391925fe3276cdccc56e209bae8f
#
_entry.id   086d391925fe3276cdccc56e209bae8f
#
_cell.length_a   1.000
_cell.length_b   1.000
_cell.length_c   1.000
_cell.angle_alpha   90.00
_cell.angle_beta   90.00
_cell.angle_gamma   90.00
#
_symmetry.space_group_name_H-M   'P 1'
#
loop_
_entity.id
_entity.type
_entity.pdbx_description
1 polymer ?
#
loop_
_entity_poly.entity_id
_entity_poly.type
_entity_poly.pdbx_seq_one_letter_code
_entity_poly.pdbx_strand_id
1 'polypeptide(L)'
;MPHRNAPLTETGRLRLARCVVDDNWPLRRAAERFQVSVTTAKRWADRYRQHGEAGMADRSSRPHASPGRTPTRTERRIIKVRVLRRWGPARIAGLLRLVPSTVHRVLTRYGLARLAHLDRATGRVIRRYERDRPGELVHVDIKKLGNIPDGGGHKVLGRQAGRKTRSGAGYSYVHTAVDDHSRLAYSEILTDEKKETAVAFWGRAQAFFASCGITVERVLTDNGSCYKSRLWRDALAAAGITHKRTRAYRPQTNGKVERFNRTLLDEWAYTRPYRSEQQRRDAFPTGCTPTITTADTPR
;
A
#
# COMPACT_ATOMS: atom_id res chain seq x y z
N MET A 1 25.79 -12.46 12.99
CA MET A 1 25.27 -13.04 14.24
C MET A 1 25.30 -14.56 14.11
N PRO A 2 25.73 -15.28 15.13
CA PRO A 2 25.72 -16.74 15.10
C PRO A 2 24.28 -17.25 14.95
N HIS A 3 24.10 -18.35 14.23
CA HIS A 3 22.78 -18.96 14.07
C HIS A 3 22.19 -19.30 15.45
N ARG A 4 20.89 -19.03 15.67
CA ARG A 4 20.20 -19.22 16.96
C ARG A 4 20.43 -20.62 17.58
N ASN A 5 20.56 -21.64 16.72
CA ASN A 5 20.76 -23.03 17.11
C ASN A 5 22.22 -23.48 16.97
N ALA A 6 23.20 -22.57 16.88
CA ALA A 6 24.59 -22.98 16.82
C ALA A 6 25.04 -23.52 18.19
N PRO A 7 25.58 -24.77 18.25
CA PRO A 7 26.00 -25.38 19.53
C PRO A 7 27.12 -24.61 20.23
N LEU A 8 27.87 -23.80 19.47
CA LEU A 8 28.98 -23.03 19.97
C LEU A 8 28.86 -21.54 19.50
N THR A 9 28.92 -20.63 20.43
CA THR A 9 29.15 -19.20 20.15
C THR A 9 30.59 -18.99 19.68
N GLU A 10 30.91 -17.80 19.19
CA GLU A 10 32.28 -17.43 18.80
C GLU A 10 33.27 -17.60 19.95
N THR A 11 32.91 -17.17 21.15
CA THR A 11 33.68 -17.37 22.38
C THR A 11 33.82 -18.88 22.73
N GLY A 12 32.76 -19.64 22.57
CA GLY A 12 32.80 -21.13 22.80
C GLY A 12 33.73 -21.82 21.84
N ARG A 13 33.76 -21.42 20.55
CA ARG A 13 34.68 -21.94 19.53
C ARG A 13 36.12 -21.61 19.88
N LEU A 14 36.40 -20.38 20.35
CA LEU A 14 37.73 -19.97 20.76
C LEU A 14 38.23 -20.80 21.95
N ARG A 15 37.39 -20.95 22.97
CA ARG A 15 37.76 -21.77 24.16
C ARG A 15 38.06 -23.23 23.77
N LEU A 16 37.20 -23.82 22.94
CA LEU A 16 37.44 -25.19 22.43
C LEU A 16 38.75 -25.27 21.66
N ALA A 17 39.00 -24.33 20.76
CA ALA A 17 40.19 -24.33 19.92
C ALA A 17 41.45 -24.16 20.76
N ARG A 18 41.48 -23.28 21.77
CA ARG A 18 42.56 -23.09 22.70
C ARG A 18 42.86 -24.33 23.53
N CYS A 19 41.83 -25.01 24.07
CA CYS A 19 42.03 -26.29 24.77
C CYS A 19 42.77 -27.31 23.93
N VAL A 20 42.48 -27.36 22.60
CA VAL A 20 43.12 -28.35 21.69
C VAL A 20 44.51 -27.90 21.24
N VAL A 21 44.70 -26.62 20.94
CA VAL A 21 45.91 -26.07 20.32
C VAL A 21 46.92 -25.61 21.34
N ASP A 22 46.50 -24.87 22.34
CA ASP A 22 47.37 -24.24 23.33
C ASP A 22 47.59 -25.19 24.54
N ASP A 23 46.49 -25.83 25.02
CA ASP A 23 46.53 -26.73 26.17
C ASP A 23 46.78 -28.20 25.81
N ASN A 24 46.98 -28.52 24.51
CA ASN A 24 47.26 -29.88 23.98
C ASN A 24 46.25 -30.97 24.37
N TRP A 25 44.96 -30.61 24.54
CA TRP A 25 43.93 -31.60 24.83
C TRP A 25 43.67 -32.52 23.65
N PRO A 26 43.45 -33.83 23.93
CA PRO A 26 42.97 -34.75 22.91
C PRO A 26 41.63 -34.26 22.34
N LEU A 27 41.45 -34.32 21.01
CA LEU A 27 40.22 -33.88 20.33
C LEU A 27 38.96 -34.52 20.89
N ARG A 28 38.99 -35.80 21.30
CA ARG A 28 37.85 -36.49 21.93
C ARG A 28 37.44 -35.81 23.22
N ARG A 29 38.40 -35.52 24.12
CA ARG A 29 38.15 -34.84 25.41
C ARG A 29 37.55 -33.44 25.21
N ALA A 30 38.09 -32.67 24.26
CA ALA A 30 37.57 -31.38 23.94
C ALA A 30 36.14 -31.47 23.34
N ALA A 31 35.90 -32.40 22.46
CA ALA A 31 34.57 -32.63 21.85
C ALA A 31 33.50 -32.97 22.92
N GLU A 32 33.81 -33.84 23.86
CA GLU A 32 32.94 -34.20 25.00
C GLU A 32 32.68 -33.00 25.90
N ARG A 33 33.72 -32.28 26.30
CA ARG A 33 33.62 -31.11 27.18
C ARG A 33 32.71 -30.00 26.60
N PHE A 34 32.76 -29.80 25.30
CA PHE A 34 31.97 -28.77 24.59
C PHE A 34 30.73 -29.32 23.90
N GLN A 35 30.38 -30.59 24.13
CA GLN A 35 29.19 -31.27 23.58
C GLN A 35 29.09 -31.14 22.04
N VAL A 36 30.19 -31.33 21.34
CA VAL A 36 30.26 -31.31 19.87
C VAL A 36 30.88 -32.59 19.34
N SER A 37 30.74 -32.85 18.03
CA SER A 37 31.42 -33.97 17.39
C SER A 37 32.94 -33.72 17.31
N VAL A 38 33.71 -34.80 17.31
CA VAL A 38 35.18 -34.75 17.15
C VAL A 38 35.58 -34.04 15.86
N THR A 39 34.81 -34.22 14.79
CA THR A 39 35.00 -33.52 13.52
C THR A 39 34.80 -32.01 13.65
N THR A 40 33.83 -31.57 14.46
CA THR A 40 33.60 -30.14 14.76
C THR A 40 34.76 -29.56 15.59
N ALA A 41 35.21 -30.31 16.61
CA ALA A 41 36.35 -29.88 17.43
C ALA A 41 37.62 -29.75 16.56
N LYS A 42 37.93 -30.75 15.71
CA LYS A 42 39.04 -30.68 14.76
C LYS A 42 38.95 -29.46 13.84
N ARG A 43 37.77 -29.21 13.24
CA ARG A 43 37.54 -28.08 12.33
C ARG A 43 37.85 -26.71 12.99
N TRP A 44 37.44 -26.53 14.25
CA TRP A 44 37.70 -25.29 14.94
C TRP A 44 39.16 -25.17 15.39
N ALA A 45 39.80 -26.27 15.81
CA ALA A 45 41.22 -26.27 16.11
C ALA A 45 42.08 -25.96 14.87
N ASP A 46 41.74 -26.54 13.71
CA ASP A 46 42.47 -26.30 12.45
C ASP A 46 42.29 -24.84 11.98
N ARG A 47 41.08 -24.29 12.13
CA ARG A 47 40.82 -22.85 11.80
C ARG A 47 41.57 -21.90 12.74
N TYR A 48 41.72 -22.27 13.99
CA TYR A 48 42.51 -21.48 14.96
C TYR A 48 43.99 -21.51 14.61
N ARG A 49 44.54 -22.69 14.24
CA ARG A 49 45.90 -22.79 13.77
C ARG A 49 46.22 -21.95 12.54
N GLN A 50 45.27 -21.88 11.61
CA GLN A 50 45.42 -21.16 10.34
C GLN A 50 45.20 -19.65 10.46
N HIS A 51 44.26 -19.21 11.26
CA HIS A 51 43.74 -17.82 11.26
C HIS A 51 43.70 -17.16 12.65
N GLY A 52 44.16 -17.86 13.68
CA GLY A 52 44.06 -17.34 15.05
C GLY A 52 42.62 -17.12 15.49
N GLU A 53 42.44 -16.16 16.38
CA GLU A 53 41.11 -15.77 16.90
C GLU A 53 40.14 -15.30 15.82
N ALA A 54 40.62 -14.60 14.80
CA ALA A 54 39.82 -14.15 13.67
C ALA A 54 39.14 -15.33 12.91
N GLY A 55 39.72 -16.54 13.00
CA GLY A 55 39.14 -17.76 12.47
C GLY A 55 37.83 -18.21 13.13
N MET A 56 37.49 -17.67 14.32
CA MET A 56 36.30 -18.07 15.09
C MET A 56 35.02 -17.41 14.61
N ALA A 57 35.12 -16.33 13.87
CA ALA A 57 33.98 -15.62 13.32
C ALA A 57 33.20 -16.46 12.30
N ASP A 58 31.89 -16.20 12.19
CA ASP A 58 31.03 -16.86 11.20
C ASP A 58 31.46 -16.47 9.78
N ARG A 59 31.56 -17.47 8.91
CA ARG A 59 31.72 -17.26 7.48
C ARG A 59 30.39 -17.30 6.78
N SER A 60 30.25 -16.56 5.69
CA SER A 60 29.07 -16.63 4.85
C SER A 60 28.85 -18.06 4.36
N SER A 61 27.64 -18.59 4.58
CA SER A 61 27.20 -19.88 4.03
C SER A 61 26.76 -19.81 2.57
N ARG A 62 26.85 -18.61 1.99
CA ARG A 62 26.44 -18.40 0.59
C ARG A 62 27.39 -19.13 -0.36
N PRO A 63 26.88 -19.95 -1.29
CA PRO A 63 27.71 -20.62 -2.29
C PRO A 63 28.51 -19.61 -3.13
N HIS A 64 29.76 -19.93 -3.39
CA HIS A 64 30.64 -19.16 -4.28
C HIS A 64 30.12 -19.12 -5.72
N ALA A 65 29.51 -20.23 -6.17
CA ALA A 65 28.92 -20.37 -7.48
C ALA A 65 27.44 -20.75 -7.39
N SER A 66 26.64 -20.24 -8.29
CA SER A 66 25.21 -20.57 -8.43
C SER A 66 24.92 -20.90 -9.90
N PRO A 67 25.18 -22.16 -10.37
CA PRO A 67 25.04 -22.54 -11.77
C PRO A 67 23.67 -22.26 -12.38
N GLY A 68 22.59 -22.38 -11.59
CA GLY A 68 21.22 -22.08 -12.00
C GLY A 68 20.82 -20.59 -11.97
N ARG A 69 21.77 -19.68 -11.71
CA ARG A 69 21.49 -18.24 -11.72
C ARG A 69 21.24 -17.75 -13.14
N THR A 70 20.23 -16.91 -13.31
CA THR A 70 19.98 -16.22 -14.58
C THR A 70 21.23 -15.45 -15.03
N PRO A 71 21.69 -15.63 -16.30
CA PRO A 71 22.87 -14.94 -16.81
C PRO A 71 22.75 -13.41 -16.69
N THR A 72 23.85 -12.76 -16.34
CA THR A 72 23.90 -11.30 -16.12
C THR A 72 23.38 -10.51 -17.33
N ARG A 73 23.64 -10.97 -18.55
CA ARG A 73 23.11 -10.36 -19.79
C ARG A 73 21.57 -10.35 -19.78
N THR A 74 20.96 -11.47 -19.38
CA THR A 74 19.50 -11.60 -19.29
C THR A 74 18.93 -10.73 -18.14
N GLU A 75 19.60 -10.71 -16.99
CA GLU A 75 19.20 -9.85 -15.86
C GLU A 75 19.20 -8.36 -16.30
N ARG A 76 20.26 -7.91 -16.98
CA ARG A 76 20.33 -6.52 -17.52
C ARG A 76 19.20 -6.22 -18.52
N ARG A 77 18.83 -7.16 -19.39
CA ARG A 77 17.70 -6.99 -20.33
C ARG A 77 16.38 -6.85 -19.59
N ILE A 78 16.13 -7.67 -18.56
CA ILE A 78 14.94 -7.59 -17.71
C ILE A 78 14.86 -6.22 -17.05
N ILE A 79 15.95 -5.76 -16.43
CA ILE A 79 16.03 -4.44 -15.78
C ILE A 79 15.77 -3.31 -16.77
N LYS A 80 16.43 -3.35 -17.94
CA LYS A 80 16.25 -2.34 -18.99
C LYS A 80 14.79 -2.21 -19.43
N VAL A 81 14.11 -3.33 -19.69
CA VAL A 81 12.69 -3.33 -20.06
C VAL A 81 11.83 -2.81 -18.91
N ARG A 82 12.10 -3.21 -17.66
CA ARG A 82 11.40 -2.72 -16.49
C ARG A 82 11.48 -1.21 -16.33
N VAL A 83 12.67 -0.65 -16.45
CA VAL A 83 12.93 0.79 -16.27
C VAL A 83 12.31 1.60 -17.42
N LEU A 84 12.56 1.20 -18.67
CA LEU A 84 12.10 1.96 -19.83
C LEU A 84 10.60 1.85 -20.08
N ARG A 85 10.04 0.62 -19.99
CA ARG A 85 8.64 0.37 -20.36
C ARG A 85 7.71 0.24 -19.14
N ARG A 86 8.26 0.18 -17.93
CA ARG A 86 7.49 0.01 -16.68
C ARG A 86 6.50 -1.15 -16.75
N TRP A 87 6.96 -2.27 -17.32
CA TRP A 87 6.15 -3.47 -17.47
C TRP A 87 6.26 -4.39 -16.24
N GLY A 88 5.18 -5.13 -15.98
CA GLY A 88 5.16 -6.18 -14.97
C GLY A 88 5.88 -7.45 -15.41
N PRO A 89 6.19 -8.37 -14.45
CA PRO A 89 6.93 -9.59 -14.73
C PRO A 89 6.36 -10.43 -15.89
N ALA A 90 5.04 -10.60 -15.97
CA ALA A 90 4.40 -11.38 -17.03
C ALA A 90 4.66 -10.80 -18.44
N ARG A 91 4.51 -9.47 -18.62
CA ARG A 91 4.78 -8.82 -19.92
C ARG A 91 6.26 -8.86 -20.31
N ILE A 92 7.17 -8.69 -19.33
CA ILE A 92 8.61 -8.79 -19.57
C ILE A 92 8.96 -10.24 -19.96
N ALA A 93 8.39 -11.22 -19.25
CA ALA A 93 8.58 -12.62 -19.54
C ALA A 93 8.14 -13.00 -20.96
N GLY A 94 6.95 -12.55 -21.38
CA GLY A 94 6.49 -12.75 -22.75
C GLY A 94 7.42 -12.13 -23.80
N LEU A 95 7.92 -10.90 -23.60
CA LEU A 95 8.85 -10.25 -24.52
C LEU A 95 10.19 -10.98 -24.61
N LEU A 96 10.73 -11.47 -23.50
CA LEU A 96 12.05 -12.07 -23.42
C LEU A 96 12.03 -13.61 -23.52
N ARG A 97 10.87 -14.22 -23.69
CA ARG A 97 10.64 -15.67 -23.70
C ARG A 97 11.19 -16.34 -22.43
N LEU A 98 10.85 -15.78 -21.28
CA LEU A 98 11.26 -16.24 -19.96
C LEU A 98 10.04 -16.65 -19.14
N VAL A 99 10.27 -17.36 -18.03
CA VAL A 99 9.22 -17.65 -17.06
C VAL A 99 8.96 -16.41 -16.17
N PRO A 100 7.70 -16.01 -15.92
CA PRO A 100 7.38 -14.85 -15.09
C PRO A 100 8.01 -14.86 -13.69
N SER A 101 8.12 -16.04 -13.05
CA SER A 101 8.76 -16.21 -11.75
C SER A 101 10.26 -15.88 -11.77
N THR A 102 10.95 -16.21 -12.86
CA THR A 102 12.35 -15.86 -13.06
C THR A 102 12.52 -14.34 -13.16
N VAL A 103 11.68 -13.68 -13.96
CA VAL A 103 11.68 -12.22 -14.06
C VAL A 103 11.38 -11.57 -12.70
N HIS A 104 10.38 -12.08 -11.97
CA HIS A 104 10.06 -11.57 -10.63
C HIS A 104 11.23 -11.69 -9.66
N ARG A 105 11.90 -12.87 -9.61
CA ARG A 105 13.09 -13.09 -8.76
C ARG A 105 14.23 -12.13 -9.09
N VAL A 106 14.49 -11.88 -10.38
CA VAL A 106 15.50 -10.91 -10.81
C VAL A 106 15.14 -9.51 -10.33
N LEU A 107 13.90 -9.03 -10.58
CA LEU A 107 13.45 -7.71 -10.16
C LEU A 107 13.52 -7.53 -8.63
N THR A 108 13.15 -8.54 -7.86
CA THR A 108 13.25 -8.53 -6.38
C THR A 108 14.71 -8.48 -5.92
N ARG A 109 15.59 -9.29 -6.53
CA ARG A 109 17.03 -9.32 -6.20
C ARG A 109 17.69 -7.95 -6.38
N TYR A 110 17.28 -7.20 -7.40
CA TYR A 110 17.78 -5.84 -7.65
C TYR A 110 16.98 -4.74 -6.95
N GLY A 111 16.08 -5.09 -6.02
CA GLY A 111 15.31 -4.11 -5.24
C GLY A 111 14.39 -3.21 -6.06
N LEU A 112 13.99 -3.63 -7.26
CA LEU A 112 13.14 -2.82 -8.12
C LEU A 112 11.71 -2.82 -7.60
N ALA A 113 11.23 -1.63 -7.23
CA ALA A 113 9.90 -1.40 -6.66
C ALA A 113 8.78 -2.01 -7.52
N ARG A 114 7.73 -2.51 -6.86
CA ARG A 114 6.51 -2.98 -7.54
C ARG A 114 5.86 -1.85 -8.31
N LEU A 115 5.22 -2.14 -9.46
CA LEU A 115 4.56 -1.11 -10.28
C LEU A 115 3.44 -0.37 -9.53
N ALA A 116 2.81 -1.03 -8.57
CA ALA A 116 1.82 -0.40 -7.69
C ALA A 116 2.41 0.72 -6.81
N HIS A 117 3.73 0.70 -6.61
CA HIS A 117 4.45 1.72 -5.83
C HIS A 117 5.13 2.77 -6.70
N LEU A 118 4.93 2.72 -8.00
CA LEU A 118 5.52 3.66 -8.95
C LEU A 118 4.44 4.50 -9.63
N ASP A 119 4.69 5.80 -9.72
CA ASP A 119 3.97 6.65 -10.65
C ASP A 119 4.32 6.21 -12.08
N ARG A 120 3.32 5.75 -12.82
CA ARG A 120 3.53 5.23 -14.19
C ARG A 120 4.04 6.29 -15.16
N ALA A 121 3.65 7.54 -14.99
CA ALA A 121 4.07 8.63 -15.86
C ALA A 121 5.55 9.01 -15.65
N THR A 122 5.98 9.15 -14.40
CA THR A 122 7.33 9.64 -14.08
C THR A 122 8.32 8.53 -13.68
N GLY A 123 7.82 7.35 -13.25
CA GLY A 123 8.66 6.25 -12.72
C GLY A 123 9.16 6.50 -11.29
N ARG A 124 8.74 7.59 -10.66
CA ARG A 124 9.12 7.88 -9.28
C ARG A 124 8.36 6.99 -8.30
N VAL A 125 8.99 6.64 -7.19
CA VAL A 125 8.33 5.89 -6.11
C VAL A 125 7.26 6.77 -5.50
N ILE A 126 6.03 6.24 -5.41
CA ILE A 126 4.92 6.89 -4.73
C ILE A 126 5.21 6.76 -3.23
N ARG A 127 5.50 7.87 -2.58
CA ARG A 127 5.58 7.91 -1.12
C ARG A 127 4.15 7.97 -0.57
N ARG A 128 3.74 6.92 0.11
CA ARG A 128 2.54 6.97 0.95
C ARG A 128 2.90 7.79 2.18
N TYR A 129 2.11 8.81 2.45
CA TYR A 129 2.21 9.57 3.69
C TYR A 129 0.93 9.36 4.49
N GLU A 130 1.06 9.32 5.77
CA GLU A 130 -0.03 9.41 6.73
C GLU A 130 0.24 10.62 7.60
N ARG A 131 -0.82 11.31 7.99
CA ARG A 131 -0.70 12.41 8.93
C ARG A 131 -0.61 11.87 10.34
N ASP A 132 0.05 12.63 11.21
CA ASP A 132 0.34 12.15 12.57
C ASP A 132 -0.87 12.32 13.50
N ARG A 133 -1.81 13.22 13.16
CA ARG A 133 -2.98 13.57 13.98
C ARG A 133 -4.27 13.65 13.16
N PRO A 134 -5.44 13.32 13.77
CA PRO A 134 -6.74 13.61 13.17
C PRO A 134 -6.91 15.11 12.90
N GLY A 135 -7.54 15.45 11.79
CA GLY A 135 -7.81 16.83 11.38
C GLY A 135 -6.65 17.54 10.69
N GLU A 136 -5.43 17.03 10.76
CA GLU A 136 -4.28 17.64 10.07
C GLU A 136 -4.50 17.73 8.56
N LEU A 137 -5.23 16.78 7.98
CA LEU A 137 -5.62 16.79 6.57
C LEU A 137 -6.92 16.03 6.35
N VAL A 138 -7.91 16.68 5.78
CA VAL A 138 -9.16 16.06 5.33
C VAL A 138 -9.22 16.07 3.81
N HIS A 139 -9.46 14.90 3.22
CA HIS A 139 -9.64 14.73 1.79
C HIS A 139 -11.10 14.92 1.42
N VAL A 140 -11.41 15.75 0.42
CA VAL A 140 -12.77 15.99 -0.05
C VAL A 140 -12.89 15.65 -1.53
N ASP A 141 -13.95 14.95 -1.90
CA ASP A 141 -14.23 14.52 -3.27
C ASP A 141 -15.74 14.45 -3.55
N ILE A 142 -16.12 14.54 -4.82
CA ILE A 142 -17.50 14.38 -5.28
C ILE A 142 -17.55 13.23 -6.27
N LYS A 143 -18.35 12.22 -5.93
CA LYS A 143 -18.56 11.07 -6.83
C LYS A 143 -19.92 11.16 -7.52
N LYS A 144 -19.90 11.37 -8.83
CA LYS A 144 -21.10 11.37 -9.67
C LYS A 144 -21.56 9.94 -9.95
N LEU A 145 -22.83 9.66 -9.64
CA LEU A 145 -23.48 8.37 -9.87
C LEU A 145 -24.71 8.55 -10.76
N GLY A 146 -24.86 7.69 -11.78
CA GLY A 146 -26.08 7.61 -12.55
C GLY A 146 -27.23 7.14 -11.67
N ASN A 147 -28.38 7.79 -11.77
CA ASN A 147 -29.58 7.40 -11.06
C ASN A 147 -30.14 6.09 -11.63
N ILE A 148 -30.85 5.37 -10.78
CA ILE A 148 -31.54 4.12 -11.14
C ILE A 148 -32.98 4.49 -11.48
N PRO A 149 -33.43 4.23 -12.73
CA PRO A 149 -34.81 4.50 -13.11
C PRO A 149 -35.79 3.60 -12.34
N ASP A 150 -37.04 4.04 -12.21
CA ASP A 150 -38.08 3.25 -11.59
C ASP A 150 -38.31 1.93 -12.38
N GLY A 151 -38.47 0.84 -11.65
CA GLY A 151 -38.48 -0.52 -12.18
C GLY A 151 -37.08 -1.14 -12.29
N GLY A 152 -36.01 -0.37 -12.10
CA GLY A 152 -34.63 -0.83 -12.11
C GLY A 152 -33.88 -0.55 -13.42
N GLY A 153 -32.56 -0.66 -13.36
CA GLY A 153 -31.67 -0.52 -14.50
C GLY A 153 -31.33 -1.88 -15.15
N HIS A 154 -30.27 -1.88 -15.96
CA HIS A 154 -29.83 -3.06 -16.72
C HIS A 154 -29.53 -4.32 -15.87
N LYS A 155 -29.22 -4.16 -14.59
CA LYS A 155 -29.00 -5.28 -13.66
C LYS A 155 -30.30 -5.97 -13.23
N VAL A 156 -31.43 -5.30 -13.32
CA VAL A 156 -32.76 -5.83 -13.01
C VAL A 156 -33.49 -6.27 -14.28
N LEU A 157 -33.50 -5.40 -15.29
CA LEU A 157 -34.31 -5.56 -16.52
C LEU A 157 -33.53 -6.20 -17.68
N GLY A 158 -32.23 -6.45 -17.53
CA GLY A 158 -31.36 -6.87 -18.62
C GLY A 158 -30.91 -5.71 -19.52
N ARG A 159 -29.92 -5.96 -20.39
CA ARG A 159 -29.24 -4.89 -21.15
C ARG A 159 -30.10 -4.13 -22.11
N GLN A 160 -31.01 -4.82 -22.80
CA GLN A 160 -31.86 -4.19 -23.82
C GLN A 160 -32.95 -3.29 -23.21
N ALA A 161 -33.73 -3.82 -22.25
CA ALA A 161 -34.77 -3.05 -21.57
C ALA A 161 -34.16 -1.93 -20.71
N GLY A 162 -33.07 -2.20 -19.99
CA GLY A 162 -32.39 -1.20 -19.14
C GLY A 162 -31.74 -0.05 -19.92
N ARG A 163 -31.48 -0.18 -21.24
CA ARG A 163 -31.06 0.96 -22.08
C ARG A 163 -32.20 1.94 -22.34
N LYS A 164 -33.40 1.43 -22.58
CA LYS A 164 -34.58 2.26 -22.86
C LYS A 164 -35.02 3.08 -21.63
N THR A 165 -34.92 2.50 -20.43
CA THR A 165 -35.34 3.16 -19.18
C THR A 165 -34.31 4.17 -18.65
N ARG A 166 -33.07 4.17 -19.14
CA ARG A 166 -32.01 5.08 -18.68
C ARG A 166 -32.15 6.52 -19.14
N SER A 167 -32.94 6.78 -20.19
CA SER A 167 -33.16 8.13 -20.72
C SER A 167 -33.87 8.99 -19.67
N GLY A 168 -33.24 10.10 -19.23
CA GLY A 168 -33.82 11.03 -18.26
C GLY A 168 -33.59 10.74 -16.79
N ALA A 169 -32.97 9.62 -16.43
CA ALA A 169 -32.78 9.26 -15.02
C ALA A 169 -31.87 10.23 -14.21
N GLY A 170 -31.04 11.02 -14.90
CA GLY A 170 -30.18 12.03 -14.23
C GLY A 170 -29.04 11.41 -13.41
N TYR A 171 -28.53 12.21 -12.47
CA TYR A 171 -27.39 11.85 -11.63
C TYR A 171 -27.62 12.26 -10.18
N SER A 172 -27.05 11.50 -9.25
CA SER A 172 -26.84 11.83 -7.85
C SER A 172 -25.36 12.10 -7.61
N TYR A 173 -25.05 12.97 -6.65
CA TYR A 173 -23.67 13.36 -6.34
C TYR A 173 -23.38 13.00 -4.89
N VAL A 174 -22.47 12.08 -4.68
CA VAL A 174 -22.00 11.70 -3.33
C VAL A 174 -20.83 12.62 -2.98
N HIS A 175 -21.07 13.54 -2.08
CA HIS A 175 -20.04 14.38 -1.50
C HIS A 175 -19.43 13.65 -0.31
N THR A 176 -18.12 13.58 -0.23
CA THR A 176 -17.41 12.83 0.81
C THR A 176 -16.24 13.62 1.34
N ALA A 177 -16.08 13.66 2.66
CA ALA A 177 -14.93 14.17 3.38
C ALA A 177 -14.34 13.07 4.25
N VAL A 178 -13.03 12.78 4.13
CA VAL A 178 -12.33 11.70 4.85
C VAL A 178 -11.11 12.25 5.55
N ASP A 179 -11.00 12.07 6.86
CA ASP A 179 -9.79 12.41 7.59
C ASP A 179 -8.64 11.47 7.24
N ASP A 180 -7.46 12.05 7.01
CA ASP A 180 -6.26 11.32 6.57
C ASP A 180 -5.75 10.33 7.59
N HIS A 181 -5.82 10.66 8.88
CA HIS A 181 -5.29 9.86 9.98
C HIS A 181 -6.32 8.83 10.48
N SER A 182 -7.45 9.28 10.99
CA SER A 182 -8.46 8.42 11.63
C SER A 182 -9.28 7.60 10.64
N ARG A 183 -9.31 7.99 9.36
CA ARG A 183 -10.20 7.44 8.32
C ARG A 183 -11.68 7.69 8.59
N LEU A 184 -12.01 8.49 9.58
CA LEU A 184 -13.37 8.93 9.81
C LEU A 184 -13.87 9.66 8.57
N ALA A 185 -15.08 9.33 8.12
CA ALA A 185 -15.64 9.86 6.91
C ALA A 185 -17.04 10.43 7.16
N TYR A 186 -17.33 11.54 6.50
CA TYR A 186 -18.68 12.13 6.40
C TYR A 186 -19.10 12.15 4.93
N SER A 187 -20.29 11.65 4.63
CA SER A 187 -20.78 11.57 3.26
C SER A 187 -22.26 11.90 3.14
N GLU A 188 -22.64 12.57 2.08
CA GLU A 188 -24.03 12.92 1.75
C GLU A 188 -24.32 12.71 0.27
N ILE A 189 -25.57 12.34 -0.05
CA ILE A 189 -26.06 12.28 -1.43
C ILE A 189 -26.78 13.62 -1.73
N LEU A 190 -26.19 14.42 -2.61
CA LEU A 190 -26.71 15.73 -2.99
C LEU A 190 -27.14 15.77 -4.46
N THR A 191 -27.80 16.84 -4.86
CA THR A 191 -28.43 16.98 -6.17
C THR A 191 -27.48 17.44 -7.27
N ASP A 192 -26.38 18.12 -6.90
CA ASP A 192 -25.43 18.70 -7.84
C ASP A 192 -24.01 18.81 -7.26
N GLU A 193 -23.09 19.31 -8.07
CA GLU A 193 -21.69 19.57 -7.73
C GLU A 193 -21.37 21.10 -7.80
N LYS A 194 -22.37 21.95 -7.59
CA LYS A 194 -22.20 23.39 -7.63
C LYS A 194 -21.41 23.90 -6.42
N LYS A 195 -20.84 25.08 -6.56
CA LYS A 195 -19.99 25.69 -5.52
C LYS A 195 -20.76 25.94 -4.21
N GLU A 196 -22.03 26.36 -4.32
CA GLU A 196 -22.93 26.61 -3.18
C GLU A 196 -23.19 25.29 -2.41
N THR A 197 -23.50 24.24 -3.14
CA THR A 197 -23.76 22.89 -2.59
C THR A 197 -22.51 22.33 -1.93
N ALA A 198 -21.35 22.48 -2.56
CA ALA A 198 -20.07 22.00 -2.00
C ALA A 198 -19.70 22.76 -0.70
N VAL A 199 -19.93 24.07 -0.63
CA VAL A 199 -19.69 24.86 0.59
C VAL A 199 -20.65 24.48 1.71
N ALA A 200 -21.94 24.34 1.41
CA ALA A 200 -22.93 23.90 2.39
C ALA A 200 -22.61 22.49 2.93
N PHE A 201 -22.21 21.57 2.07
CA PHE A 201 -21.70 20.24 2.46
C PHE A 201 -20.50 20.37 3.40
N TRP A 202 -19.52 21.20 3.03
CA TRP A 202 -18.32 21.37 3.86
C TRP A 202 -18.65 21.89 5.26
N GLY A 203 -19.55 22.86 5.38
CA GLY A 203 -19.99 23.37 6.70
C GLY A 203 -20.53 22.25 7.59
N ARG A 204 -21.35 21.34 7.05
CA ARG A 204 -21.87 20.19 7.80
C ARG A 204 -20.80 19.15 8.12
N ALA A 205 -19.91 18.88 7.16
CA ALA A 205 -18.78 17.97 7.37
C ALA A 205 -17.84 18.50 8.48
N GLN A 206 -17.55 19.79 8.48
CA GLN A 206 -16.73 20.43 9.51
C GLN A 206 -17.37 20.34 10.89
N ALA A 207 -18.67 20.61 10.99
CA ALA A 207 -19.44 20.48 12.24
C ALA A 207 -19.41 19.01 12.75
N PHE A 208 -19.54 18.05 11.85
CA PHE A 208 -19.41 16.62 12.18
C PHE A 208 -18.02 16.29 12.73
N PHE A 209 -16.92 16.70 12.07
CA PHE A 209 -15.58 16.47 12.59
C PHE A 209 -15.39 17.13 13.96
N ALA A 210 -15.89 18.36 14.14
CA ALA A 210 -15.84 19.05 15.43
C ALA A 210 -16.60 18.28 16.54
N SER A 211 -17.77 17.72 16.24
CA SER A 211 -18.52 16.87 17.21
C SER A 211 -17.77 15.60 17.59
N CYS A 212 -16.86 15.13 16.73
CA CYS A 212 -15.97 14.01 17.00
C CYS A 212 -14.64 14.43 17.67
N GLY A 213 -14.49 15.69 18.09
CA GLY A 213 -13.26 16.20 18.70
C GLY A 213 -12.12 16.45 17.71
N ILE A 214 -12.42 16.51 16.41
CA ILE A 214 -11.42 16.72 15.35
C ILE A 214 -11.46 18.14 14.84
N THR A 215 -10.40 18.90 15.07
CA THR A 215 -10.20 20.23 14.51
C THR A 215 -9.50 20.13 13.16
N VAL A 216 -10.15 20.58 12.09
CA VAL A 216 -9.61 20.48 10.74
C VAL A 216 -8.65 21.63 10.46
N GLU A 217 -7.39 21.31 10.14
CA GLU A 217 -6.36 22.29 9.79
C GLU A 217 -6.23 22.51 8.28
N ARG A 218 -6.39 21.45 7.49
CA ARG A 218 -6.16 21.48 6.03
C ARG A 218 -7.18 20.63 5.30
N VAL A 219 -7.57 21.09 4.12
CA VAL A 219 -8.44 20.38 3.20
C VAL A 219 -7.72 20.14 1.88
N LEU A 220 -7.77 18.91 1.38
CA LEU A 220 -7.26 18.52 0.07
C LEU A 220 -8.42 18.15 -0.84
N THR A 221 -8.50 18.82 -1.99
CA THR A 221 -9.48 18.52 -3.03
C THR A 221 -8.80 18.20 -4.36
N ASP A 222 -9.55 17.71 -5.31
CA ASP A 222 -9.15 17.69 -6.70
C ASP A 222 -9.20 19.11 -7.32
N ASN A 223 -9.14 19.21 -8.66
CA ASN A 223 -9.23 20.46 -9.39
C ASN A 223 -10.65 20.74 -9.95
N GLY A 224 -11.69 20.19 -9.34
CA GLY A 224 -13.08 20.46 -9.69
C GLY A 224 -13.41 21.96 -9.67
N SER A 225 -14.36 22.38 -10.52
CA SER A 225 -14.71 23.78 -10.66
C SER A 225 -15.28 24.39 -9.37
N CYS A 226 -16.06 23.61 -8.61
CA CYS A 226 -16.62 24.03 -7.33
C CYS A 226 -15.52 24.40 -6.31
N TYR A 227 -14.43 23.62 -6.26
CA TYR A 227 -13.30 23.84 -5.35
C TYR A 227 -12.35 24.96 -5.78
N LYS A 228 -12.44 25.43 -7.05
CA LYS A 228 -11.69 26.59 -7.54
C LYS A 228 -12.43 27.91 -7.29
N SER A 229 -13.68 27.86 -6.86
CA SER A 229 -14.52 29.04 -6.67
C SER A 229 -14.01 29.93 -5.54
N ARG A 230 -14.33 31.23 -5.62
CA ARG A 230 -14.08 32.16 -4.52
C ARG A 230 -14.84 31.77 -3.26
N LEU A 231 -16.12 31.37 -3.43
CA LEU A 231 -16.98 30.96 -2.32
C LEU A 231 -16.36 29.82 -1.48
N TRP A 232 -15.81 28.80 -2.13
CA TRP A 232 -15.12 27.70 -1.45
C TRP A 232 -13.88 28.18 -0.69
N ARG A 233 -13.05 29.00 -1.34
CA ARG A 233 -11.83 29.53 -0.74
C ARG A 233 -12.14 30.40 0.47
N ASP A 234 -13.13 31.30 0.34
CA ASP A 234 -13.50 32.24 1.38
C ASP A 234 -14.11 31.49 2.59
N ALA A 235 -14.92 30.46 2.35
CA ALA A 235 -15.45 29.59 3.42
C ALA A 235 -14.35 28.87 4.22
N LEU A 236 -13.33 28.34 3.56
CA LEU A 236 -12.20 27.71 4.25
C LEU A 236 -11.33 28.74 4.98
N ALA A 237 -11.10 29.90 4.38
CA ALA A 237 -10.31 30.97 4.99
C ALA A 237 -10.99 31.53 6.25
N ALA A 238 -12.32 31.72 6.23
CA ALA A 238 -13.09 32.14 7.40
C ALA A 238 -12.99 31.17 8.58
N ALA A 239 -12.81 29.86 8.29
CA ALA A 239 -12.58 28.83 9.29
C ALA A 239 -11.11 28.62 9.66
N GLY A 240 -10.16 29.41 9.13
CA GLY A 240 -8.72 29.25 9.35
C GLY A 240 -8.12 27.99 8.70
N ILE A 241 -8.83 27.38 7.74
CA ILE A 241 -8.45 26.11 7.14
C ILE A 241 -7.63 26.33 5.86
N THR A 242 -6.46 25.70 5.77
CA THR A 242 -5.61 25.77 4.58
C THR A 242 -6.16 24.88 3.46
N HIS A 243 -6.42 25.46 2.29
CA HIS A 243 -6.82 24.71 1.10
C HIS A 243 -5.62 24.20 0.31
N LYS A 244 -5.57 22.91 0.05
CA LYS A 244 -4.62 22.26 -0.86
C LYS A 244 -5.38 21.61 -2.02
N ARG A 245 -4.81 21.68 -3.22
CA ARG A 245 -5.35 20.99 -4.40
C ARG A 245 -4.36 19.97 -4.91
N THR A 246 -4.88 18.89 -5.49
CA THR A 246 -4.03 17.92 -6.19
C THR A 246 -3.28 18.59 -7.32
N ARG A 247 -2.02 18.20 -7.53
CA ARG A 247 -1.27 18.68 -8.69
C ARG A 247 -1.86 18.08 -9.96
N ALA A 248 -1.83 18.83 -11.05
CA ALA A 248 -2.23 18.34 -12.37
C ALA A 248 -1.52 17.02 -12.69
N TYR A 249 -2.26 16.07 -13.25
CA TYR A 249 -1.78 14.72 -13.60
C TYR A 249 -1.25 13.88 -12.42
N ARG A 250 -1.59 14.22 -11.18
CA ARG A 250 -1.24 13.45 -9.97
C ARG A 250 -2.45 13.15 -9.08
N PRO A 251 -3.41 12.37 -9.59
CA PRO A 251 -4.62 12.03 -8.81
C PRO A 251 -4.30 11.22 -7.54
N GLN A 252 -3.16 10.52 -7.50
CA GLN A 252 -2.77 9.68 -6.37
C GLN A 252 -2.69 10.43 -5.02
N THR A 253 -2.59 11.76 -5.05
CA THR A 253 -2.60 12.59 -3.83
C THR A 253 -3.93 12.55 -3.10
N ASN A 254 -5.05 12.32 -3.81
CA ASN A 254 -6.39 12.18 -3.24
C ASN A 254 -6.84 10.70 -3.07
N GLY A 255 -5.90 9.78 -3.16
CA GLY A 255 -6.15 8.34 -3.20
C GLY A 255 -6.89 7.77 -1.98
N LYS A 256 -6.90 8.49 -0.83
CA LYS A 256 -7.63 8.02 0.36
C LYS A 256 -9.14 8.15 0.20
N VAL A 257 -9.61 9.31 -0.24
CA VAL A 257 -11.03 9.49 -0.52
C VAL A 257 -11.48 8.72 -1.76
N GLU A 258 -10.63 8.58 -2.79
CA GLU A 258 -10.92 7.72 -3.94
C GLU A 258 -11.11 6.25 -3.51
N ARG A 259 -10.25 5.76 -2.62
CA ARG A 259 -10.38 4.41 -2.06
C ARG A 259 -11.64 4.28 -1.21
N PHE A 260 -11.95 5.26 -0.36
CA PHE A 260 -13.17 5.29 0.42
C PHE A 260 -14.40 5.24 -0.48
N ASN A 261 -14.45 6.12 -1.50
CA ASN A 261 -15.55 6.14 -2.47
C ASN A 261 -15.72 4.79 -3.17
N ARG A 262 -14.61 4.12 -3.52
CA ARG A 262 -14.68 2.77 -4.10
C ARG A 262 -15.32 1.77 -3.14
N THR A 263 -14.90 1.78 -1.88
CA THR A 263 -15.47 0.88 -0.86
C THR A 263 -16.95 1.19 -0.63
N LEU A 264 -17.30 2.47 -0.52
CA LEU A 264 -18.69 2.90 -0.39
C LEU A 264 -19.56 2.44 -1.57
N LEU A 265 -19.03 2.49 -2.79
CA LEU A 265 -19.74 1.99 -3.97
C LEU A 265 -19.94 0.48 -3.94
N ASP A 266 -18.93 -0.27 -3.53
CA ASP A 266 -18.97 -1.73 -3.46
C ASP A 266 -19.90 -2.20 -2.33
N GLU A 267 -19.89 -1.55 -1.18
CA GLU A 267 -20.66 -1.93 0.01
C GLU A 267 -22.08 -1.36 0.05
N TRP A 268 -22.36 -0.31 -0.71
CA TRP A 268 -23.67 0.32 -0.78
C TRP A 268 -24.24 0.35 -2.19
N ALA A 269 -23.67 1.18 -3.08
CA ALA A 269 -24.34 1.53 -4.36
C ALA A 269 -24.48 0.34 -5.31
N TYR A 270 -23.60 -0.66 -5.20
CA TYR A 270 -23.56 -1.85 -6.09
C TYR A 270 -23.67 -3.19 -5.35
N THR A 271 -23.91 -3.18 -4.07
CA THR A 271 -24.07 -4.39 -3.22
C THR A 271 -25.16 -5.30 -3.76
N ARG A 272 -26.26 -4.73 -4.24
CA ARG A 272 -27.40 -5.44 -4.83
C ARG A 272 -28.00 -4.65 -6.00
N PRO A 273 -28.79 -5.29 -6.90
CA PRO A 273 -29.56 -4.58 -7.88
C PRO A 273 -30.75 -3.86 -7.21
N TYR A 274 -30.73 -2.54 -7.21
CA TYR A 274 -31.85 -1.72 -6.73
C TYR A 274 -32.89 -1.51 -7.83
N ARG A 275 -34.16 -1.40 -7.45
CA ARG A 275 -35.28 -1.18 -8.37
C ARG A 275 -35.62 0.30 -8.61
N SER A 276 -35.10 1.21 -7.78
CA SER A 276 -35.23 2.65 -7.95
C SER A 276 -34.06 3.38 -7.27
N GLU A 277 -33.89 4.65 -7.65
CA GLU A 277 -32.93 5.52 -7.00
C GLU A 277 -33.29 5.76 -5.53
N GLN A 278 -34.59 5.89 -5.21
CA GLN A 278 -35.05 6.05 -3.84
C GLN A 278 -34.65 4.85 -2.99
N GLN A 279 -34.87 3.63 -3.47
CA GLN A 279 -34.43 2.41 -2.77
C GLN A 279 -32.92 2.39 -2.49
N ARG A 280 -32.10 2.91 -3.43
CA ARG A 280 -30.66 3.03 -3.22
C ARG A 280 -30.31 4.10 -2.19
N ARG A 281 -31.01 5.25 -2.19
CA ARG A 281 -30.84 6.32 -1.21
C ARG A 281 -31.23 5.89 0.19
N ASP A 282 -32.35 5.19 0.35
CA ASP A 282 -32.82 4.67 1.64
C ASP A 282 -31.82 3.67 2.26
N ALA A 283 -31.10 2.97 1.42
CA ALA A 283 -30.03 2.06 1.86
C ALA A 283 -28.68 2.75 2.11
N PHE A 284 -28.59 4.07 1.88
CA PHE A 284 -27.37 4.82 2.19
C PHE A 284 -27.17 4.88 3.70
N PRO A 285 -25.98 4.51 4.21
CA PRO A 285 -25.70 4.62 5.63
C PRO A 285 -25.77 6.10 6.04
N THR A 286 -26.87 6.47 6.68
CA THR A 286 -27.13 7.83 7.17
C THR A 286 -26.25 8.13 8.39
N GLY A 287 -25.55 9.24 8.33
CA GLY A 287 -24.65 9.65 9.41
C GLY A 287 -23.30 8.92 9.35
N CYS A 288 -22.54 9.06 10.39
CA CYS A 288 -21.22 8.48 10.56
C CYS A 288 -21.13 7.04 10.04
N THR A 289 -20.47 6.82 8.92
CA THR A 289 -19.97 5.48 8.65
C THR A 289 -18.81 5.27 9.63
N PRO A 290 -18.98 4.43 10.67
CA PRO A 290 -17.81 4.00 11.43
C PRO A 290 -16.86 3.39 10.41
N THR A 291 -15.59 3.73 10.53
CA THR A 291 -14.47 3.16 9.84
C THR A 291 -14.86 1.93 9.03
N ILE A 292 -14.94 2.02 7.70
CA ILE A 292 -14.92 0.83 6.88
C ILE A 292 -13.57 0.19 7.19
N THR A 293 -13.60 -0.75 8.08
CA THR A 293 -12.43 -1.52 8.50
C THR A 293 -11.98 -2.27 7.27
N THR A 294 -11.03 -1.72 6.53
CA THR A 294 -10.34 -2.48 5.51
C THR A 294 -9.62 -3.58 6.26
N ALA A 295 -10.16 -4.81 6.15
CA ALA A 295 -9.48 -6.00 6.61
C ALA A 295 -8.01 -5.92 6.22
N ASP A 296 -7.16 -6.20 7.19
CA ASP A 296 -5.72 -6.20 7.14
C ASP A 296 -5.16 -6.59 5.78
N THR A 297 -4.45 -5.65 5.16
CA THR A 297 -3.44 -6.04 4.19
C THR A 297 -2.18 -6.27 5.01
N PRO A 298 -1.62 -7.49 5.07
CA PRO A 298 -0.42 -7.76 5.85
C PRO A 298 0.73 -6.87 5.38
N ARG A 299 1.52 -6.42 6.36
CA ARG A 299 2.70 -5.57 6.23
C ARG A 299 3.75 -6.11 5.26
#